data_2b8f53dc3a310561b9fdfe8db2befcf6
#
_entry.id   2b8f53dc3a310561b9fdfe8db2befcf6
#
_cell.length_a   1.000
_cell.length_b   1.000
_cell.length_c   1.000
_cell.angle_alpha   90.00
_cell.angle_beta   90.00
_cell.angle_gamma   90.00
#
_symmetry.space_group_name_H-M   'P 1'
#
loop_
_entity.id
_entity.type
_entity.pdbx_description
1 polymer ?
#
loop_
_entity_poly.entity_id
_entity_poly.type
_entity_poly.pdbx_seq_one_letter_code
_entity_poly.pdbx_strand_id
1 'polypeptide(L)'
;TAEGPFWEAVNAIGVLKAPAIISIYDDGYGISVPNEFQMVKENISAILEGFQRISCPADQCDRGYDIYRVRAWDFPALWDAYEMAEETARQYHIPAIIHVTDVTQPLGHSTSGSHERYKSKERLDWEVEYDSLRRFRQYLVKHGVATDEQFDQWEAEDKQTVEQARKNAWEAFQNPIKESRSKVSGLIKNLAARETDKQKDLAEIETKLISIPDPLYRDIAEGLHKALVLTAGSSSDEWKQTFAYDKQLRSDKTAYYDKFFLSSSKHSPLLEKGVPAQ
;
A
#
# COMPACT_ATOMS: atom_id res chain seq x y z
N THR A 1 9.88 12.43 6.94
CA THR A 1 11.04 13.35 7.10
C THR A 1 11.31 13.77 8.54
N ALA A 2 10.37 13.64 9.47
CA ALA A 2 10.59 13.90 10.90
C ALA A 2 11.32 12.75 11.62
N GLU A 3 11.41 11.58 11.03
CA GLU A 3 11.98 10.36 11.62
C GLU A 3 13.51 10.29 11.48
N GLY A 4 14.17 9.66 12.48
CA GLY A 4 15.63 9.45 12.50
C GLY A 4 16.20 8.79 11.23
N PRO A 5 15.58 7.70 10.72
CA PRO A 5 16.08 7.01 9.51
C PRO A 5 16.23 7.90 8.27
N PHE A 6 15.40 8.94 8.14
CA PHE A 6 15.52 9.91 7.04
C PHE A 6 16.87 10.64 7.10
N TRP A 7 17.24 11.16 8.28
CA TRP A 7 18.47 11.92 8.47
C TRP A 7 19.72 11.07 8.31
N GLU A 8 19.67 9.83 8.80
CA GLU A 8 20.74 8.85 8.62
C GLU A 8 20.92 8.50 7.14
N ALA A 9 19.83 8.26 6.41
CA ALA A 9 19.87 7.97 4.99
C ALA A 9 20.44 9.13 4.17
N VAL A 10 20.00 10.37 4.43
CA VAL A 10 20.53 11.56 3.77
C VAL A 10 22.04 11.70 4.02
N ASN A 11 22.50 11.52 5.26
CA ASN A 11 23.92 11.57 5.56
C ASN A 11 24.70 10.46 4.83
N ALA A 12 24.22 9.21 4.88
CA ALA A 12 24.88 8.06 4.26
C ALA A 12 24.98 8.19 2.73
N ILE A 13 23.89 8.57 2.06
CA ILE A 13 23.85 8.79 0.60
C ILE A 13 24.86 9.86 0.20
N GLY A 14 24.93 10.98 0.93
CA GLY A 14 25.89 12.05 0.65
C GLY A 14 27.35 11.62 0.86
N VAL A 15 27.65 10.89 1.92
CA VAL A 15 29.00 10.36 2.21
C VAL A 15 29.45 9.33 1.16
N LEU A 16 28.55 8.46 0.75
CA LEU A 16 28.82 7.41 -0.24
C LEU A 16 28.80 7.93 -1.68
N LYS A 17 28.39 9.17 -1.90
CA LYS A 17 28.16 9.73 -3.25
C LYS A 17 27.27 8.81 -4.09
N ALA A 18 26.22 8.28 -3.46
CA ALA A 18 25.29 7.41 -4.17
C ALA A 18 24.48 8.23 -5.20
N PRO A 19 24.31 7.77 -6.44
CA PRO A 19 23.52 8.46 -7.47
C PRO A 19 22.01 8.29 -7.16
N ALA A 20 21.53 8.98 -6.14
CA ALA A 20 20.17 8.86 -5.63
C ALA A 20 19.43 10.19 -5.73
N ILE A 21 18.14 10.10 -6.06
CA ILE A 21 17.21 11.25 -6.03
C ILE A 21 16.17 10.95 -4.92
N ILE A 22 16.10 11.84 -3.95
CA ILE A 22 15.13 11.79 -2.85
C ILE A 22 14.01 12.76 -3.16
N SER A 23 12.83 12.23 -3.51
CA SER A 23 11.63 13.04 -3.73
C SER A 23 10.83 13.17 -2.44
N ILE A 24 10.55 14.39 -2.00
CA ILE A 24 9.76 14.70 -0.82
C ILE A 24 8.48 15.37 -1.28
N TYR A 25 7.35 14.69 -1.15
CA TYR A 25 6.03 15.22 -1.47
C TYR A 25 5.43 15.85 -0.21
N ASP A 26 5.39 17.16 -0.16
CA ASP A 26 4.99 17.95 1.02
C ASP A 26 3.61 18.56 0.81
N ASP A 27 2.60 18.00 1.46
CA ASP A 27 1.23 18.50 1.51
C ASP A 27 0.96 19.40 2.73
N GLY A 28 1.98 19.62 3.56
CA GLY A 28 1.90 20.43 4.78
C GLY A 28 1.41 19.67 6.00
N TYR A 29 1.19 18.33 5.89
CA TYR A 29 0.62 17.52 6.95
C TYR A 29 1.33 16.17 7.11
N GLY A 30 1.31 15.64 8.33
CA GLY A 30 1.56 14.23 8.61
C GLY A 30 0.26 13.58 9.04
N ILE A 31 -0.45 12.97 8.12
CA ILE A 31 -1.83 12.48 8.23
C ILE A 31 -2.80 13.68 8.45
N SER A 32 -3.01 14.10 9.70
CA SER A 32 -3.88 15.21 10.09
C SER A 32 -3.15 16.29 10.91
N VAL A 33 -1.86 16.10 11.18
CA VAL A 33 -1.07 17.01 12.00
C VAL A 33 -0.27 17.95 11.11
N PRO A 34 -0.48 19.28 11.20
CA PRO A 34 0.30 20.25 10.43
C PRO A 34 1.81 20.17 10.70
N ASN A 35 2.63 20.51 9.71
CA ASN A 35 4.08 20.45 9.79
C ASN A 35 4.67 21.26 10.96
N GLU A 36 4.06 22.36 11.35
CA GLU A 36 4.46 23.21 12.48
C GLU A 36 4.53 22.46 13.82
N PHE A 37 3.72 21.41 13.98
CA PHE A 37 3.74 20.57 15.18
C PHE A 37 4.65 19.33 15.08
N GLN A 38 5.28 19.12 13.92
CA GLN A 38 6.12 17.94 13.66
C GLN A 38 7.59 18.28 13.49
N MET A 39 7.90 19.46 12.97
CA MET A 39 9.27 19.90 12.65
C MET A 39 9.52 21.31 13.18
N VAL A 40 10.71 21.53 13.75
CA VAL A 40 11.14 22.83 14.28
C VAL A 40 11.12 23.94 13.20
N LYS A 41 11.44 23.58 11.98
CA LYS A 41 11.24 24.41 10.80
C LYS A 41 10.32 23.63 9.85
N GLU A 42 9.20 24.19 9.51
CA GLU A 42 8.18 23.54 8.68
C GLU A 42 8.64 23.18 7.27
N ASN A 43 9.73 23.76 6.82
CA ASN A 43 10.26 23.62 5.46
C ASN A 43 11.50 22.71 5.45
N ILE A 44 11.34 21.50 4.92
CA ILE A 44 12.38 20.49 4.91
C ILE A 44 13.59 20.89 4.04
N SER A 45 13.41 21.55 2.91
CA SER A 45 14.54 22.02 2.10
C SER A 45 15.35 23.12 2.81
N ALA A 46 14.69 23.98 3.59
CA ALA A 46 15.40 24.97 4.42
C ALA A 46 16.20 24.34 5.57
N ILE A 47 15.73 23.20 6.12
CA ILE A 47 16.50 22.45 7.12
C ILE A 47 17.73 21.81 6.46
N LEU A 48 17.60 21.36 5.21
CA LEU A 48 18.64 20.65 4.48
C LEU A 48 19.63 21.56 3.74
N GLU A 49 19.50 22.89 3.82
CA GLU A 49 20.44 23.81 3.19
C GLU A 49 21.91 23.56 3.54
N GLY A 50 22.18 23.08 4.77
CA GLY A 50 23.53 22.71 5.19
C GLY A 50 24.12 21.49 4.47
N PHE A 51 23.30 20.71 3.79
CA PHE A 51 23.73 19.59 2.95
C PHE A 51 23.90 19.96 1.48
N GLN A 52 23.48 21.19 1.07
CA GLN A 52 23.61 21.64 -0.31
C GLN A 52 25.08 21.81 -0.67
N ARG A 53 25.47 21.34 -1.85
CA ARG A 53 26.80 21.56 -2.35
C ARG A 53 27.03 23.07 -2.63
N ILE A 54 28.28 23.49 -2.50
CA ILE A 54 28.68 24.83 -2.89
C ILE A 54 28.52 24.97 -4.41
N SER A 55 28.08 26.12 -4.88
CA SER A 55 27.92 26.38 -6.31
C SER A 55 29.29 26.27 -7.03
N CYS A 56 29.46 25.16 -7.73
CA CYS A 56 30.64 24.83 -8.52
C CYS A 56 30.22 23.92 -9.68
N PRO A 57 30.97 23.85 -10.79
CA PRO A 57 30.73 22.87 -11.84
C PRO A 57 30.63 21.46 -11.28
N ALA A 58 29.74 20.64 -11.80
CA ALA A 58 29.47 19.30 -11.25
C ALA A 58 30.70 18.38 -11.22
N ASP A 59 31.59 18.53 -12.18
CA ASP A 59 32.88 17.83 -12.27
C ASP A 59 33.94 18.24 -11.25
N GLN A 60 33.70 19.36 -10.53
CA GLN A 60 34.60 19.94 -9.53
C GLN A 60 34.06 19.85 -8.10
N CYS A 61 32.79 19.49 -7.94
CA CYS A 61 32.15 19.38 -6.64
C CYS A 61 32.25 17.95 -6.11
N ASP A 62 32.77 17.79 -4.92
CA ASP A 62 32.98 16.46 -4.36
C ASP A 62 32.01 16.09 -3.24
N ARG A 63 31.26 17.03 -2.66
CA ARG A 63 30.37 16.80 -1.53
C ARG A 63 29.10 17.66 -1.58
N GLY A 64 28.02 17.07 -1.07
CA GLY A 64 26.71 17.72 -0.91
C GLY A 64 25.68 17.28 -1.93
N TYR A 65 24.54 17.90 -1.85
CA TYR A 65 23.35 17.60 -2.65
C TYR A 65 22.99 18.76 -3.57
N ASP A 66 22.37 18.45 -4.72
CA ASP A 66 21.54 19.41 -5.40
C ASP A 66 20.15 19.42 -4.75
N ILE A 67 19.67 20.61 -4.34
CA ILE A 67 18.39 20.75 -3.68
C ILE A 67 17.48 21.60 -4.55
N TYR A 68 16.40 21.00 -5.03
CA TYR A 68 15.36 21.64 -5.83
C TYR A 68 14.10 21.81 -4.99
N ARG A 69 13.45 22.97 -5.14
CA ARG A 69 12.15 23.25 -4.53
C ARG A 69 11.18 23.62 -5.63
N VAL A 70 10.17 22.77 -5.86
CA VAL A 70 9.21 22.92 -6.95
C VAL A 70 7.79 22.70 -6.45
N ARG A 71 6.81 23.33 -7.09
CA ARG A 71 5.40 23.15 -6.75
C ARG A 71 4.83 21.93 -7.47
N ALA A 72 3.99 21.16 -6.78
CA ALA A 72 3.41 19.93 -7.31
C ALA A 72 2.54 20.14 -8.58
N TRP A 73 1.98 21.31 -8.76
CA TRP A 73 1.14 21.65 -9.90
C TRP A 73 1.87 22.36 -11.05
N ASP A 74 3.18 22.63 -10.91
CA ASP A 74 4.02 23.21 -11.95
C ASP A 74 4.77 22.13 -12.72
N PHE A 75 4.10 21.55 -13.71
CA PHE A 75 4.63 20.42 -14.47
C PHE A 75 5.97 20.73 -15.17
N PRO A 76 6.14 21.88 -15.88
CA PRO A 76 7.43 22.20 -16.48
C PRO A 76 8.58 22.27 -15.46
N ALA A 77 8.36 22.97 -14.35
CA ALA A 77 9.38 23.06 -13.30
C ALA A 77 9.71 21.72 -12.65
N LEU A 78 8.71 20.84 -12.48
CA LEU A 78 8.93 19.46 -12.04
C LEU A 78 9.79 18.69 -13.04
N TRP A 79 9.46 18.77 -14.32
CA TRP A 79 10.21 18.09 -15.38
C TRP A 79 11.68 18.53 -15.36
N ASP A 80 11.93 19.82 -15.41
CA ASP A 80 13.29 20.39 -15.41
C ASP A 80 14.08 19.96 -14.17
N ALA A 81 13.45 20.00 -13.00
CA ALA A 81 14.12 19.59 -11.75
C ALA A 81 14.51 18.10 -11.74
N TYR A 82 13.64 17.22 -12.23
CA TYR A 82 13.95 15.80 -12.31
C TYR A 82 14.99 15.49 -13.38
N GLU A 83 14.93 16.12 -14.55
CA GLU A 83 15.91 15.95 -15.62
C GLU A 83 17.31 16.39 -15.17
N MET A 84 17.43 17.58 -14.58
CA MET A 84 18.71 18.08 -14.05
C MET A 84 19.24 17.19 -12.92
N ALA A 85 18.38 16.74 -12.02
CA ALA A 85 18.77 15.86 -10.92
C ALA A 85 19.25 14.49 -11.44
N GLU A 86 18.55 13.92 -12.42
CA GLU A 86 18.92 12.63 -13.03
C GLU A 86 20.28 12.73 -13.75
N GLU A 87 20.46 13.73 -14.58
CA GLU A 87 21.71 13.96 -15.31
C GLU A 87 22.89 14.09 -14.34
N THR A 88 22.77 14.95 -13.33
CA THR A 88 23.83 15.19 -12.35
C THR A 88 24.13 13.96 -11.50
N ALA A 89 23.08 13.23 -11.07
CA ALA A 89 23.27 12.01 -10.28
C ALA A 89 23.95 10.90 -11.09
N ARG A 90 23.55 10.72 -12.36
CA ARG A 90 24.13 9.65 -13.22
C ARG A 90 25.56 9.95 -13.66
N GLN A 91 25.84 11.20 -14.03
CA GLN A 91 27.15 11.55 -14.60
C GLN A 91 28.20 11.81 -13.53
N TYR A 92 27.82 12.44 -12.41
CA TYR A 92 28.78 12.95 -11.42
C TYR A 92 28.60 12.33 -10.02
N HIS A 93 27.65 11.39 -9.86
CA HIS A 93 27.32 10.78 -8.55
C HIS A 93 27.04 11.84 -7.47
N ILE A 94 26.38 12.92 -7.84
CA ILE A 94 25.90 13.95 -6.92
C ILE A 94 24.43 13.66 -6.63
N PRO A 95 24.08 13.29 -5.39
CA PRO A 95 22.69 13.02 -5.05
C PRO A 95 21.86 14.30 -5.06
N ALA A 96 20.55 14.15 -5.29
CA ALA A 96 19.62 15.27 -5.31
C ALA A 96 18.48 15.08 -4.31
N ILE A 97 17.96 16.21 -3.82
CA ILE A 97 16.72 16.28 -3.06
C ILE A 97 15.75 17.17 -3.84
N ILE A 98 14.59 16.60 -4.18
CA ILE A 98 13.52 17.35 -4.84
C ILE A 98 12.39 17.51 -3.82
N HIS A 99 12.25 18.72 -3.28
CA HIS A 99 11.17 19.09 -2.37
C HIS A 99 10.00 19.61 -3.20
N VAL A 100 9.02 18.70 -3.41
CA VAL A 100 7.78 19.01 -4.11
C VAL A 100 6.81 19.60 -3.09
N THR A 101 6.63 20.91 -3.13
CA THR A 101 5.74 21.66 -2.24
C THR A 101 4.32 21.76 -2.79
N ASP A 102 3.39 22.21 -1.97
CA ASP A 102 2.00 22.45 -2.38
C ASP A 102 1.32 21.20 -2.97
N VAL A 103 1.69 20.03 -2.48
CA VAL A 103 1.00 18.78 -2.83
C VAL A 103 -0.42 18.83 -2.30
N THR A 104 -1.38 18.38 -3.12
CA THR A 104 -2.79 18.37 -2.77
C THR A 104 -3.28 16.95 -2.50
N GLN A 105 -4.21 16.80 -1.58
CA GLN A 105 -4.90 15.55 -1.30
C GLN A 105 -6.43 15.79 -1.24
N PRO A 106 -7.11 16.00 -2.39
CA PRO A 106 -8.53 16.34 -2.43
C PRO A 106 -9.45 15.30 -1.78
N LEU A 107 -9.02 14.04 -1.70
CA LEU A 107 -9.76 12.95 -1.05
C LEU A 107 -9.32 12.71 0.41
N GLY A 108 -8.39 13.51 0.92
CA GLY A 108 -7.78 13.33 2.24
C GLY A 108 -6.77 12.18 2.30
N HIS A 109 -6.13 12.04 3.45
CA HIS A 109 -5.06 11.03 3.63
C HIS A 109 -5.60 9.59 3.73
N SER A 110 -6.72 9.42 4.44
CA SER A 110 -7.30 8.08 4.68
C SER A 110 -8.81 8.15 4.85
N THR A 111 -9.47 7.00 4.74
CA THR A 111 -10.91 6.86 4.99
C THR A 111 -11.30 6.92 6.47
N SER A 112 -10.33 6.89 7.40
CA SER A 112 -10.57 6.86 8.85
C SER A 112 -10.91 8.23 9.45
N GLY A 113 -10.69 9.32 8.73
CA GLY A 113 -11.00 10.67 9.20
C GLY A 113 -11.24 11.65 8.04
N SER A 114 -12.31 12.43 8.17
CA SER A 114 -12.60 13.47 7.21
C SER A 114 -11.60 14.62 7.35
N HIS A 115 -11.03 15.07 6.25
CA HIS A 115 -10.06 16.16 6.24
C HIS A 115 -10.68 17.52 6.55
N GLU A 116 -12.01 17.65 6.43
CA GLU A 116 -12.76 18.84 6.86
C GLU A 116 -12.66 19.09 8.38
N ARG A 117 -12.21 18.10 9.15
CA ARG A 117 -12.01 18.26 10.60
C ARG A 117 -10.76 19.04 10.98
N TYR A 118 -9.77 19.09 10.10
CA TYR A 118 -8.47 19.71 10.40
C TYR A 118 -7.98 20.68 9.32
N LYS A 119 -8.64 20.75 8.14
CA LYS A 119 -8.36 21.74 7.10
C LYS A 119 -9.49 22.76 7.05
N SER A 120 -9.13 24.04 6.84
CA SER A 120 -10.13 25.08 6.61
C SER A 120 -10.82 24.92 5.25
N LYS A 121 -11.98 25.52 5.09
CA LYS A 121 -12.70 25.50 3.81
C LYS A 121 -11.85 26.11 2.68
N GLU A 122 -11.20 27.22 2.97
CA GLU A 122 -10.32 27.90 2.00
C GLU A 122 -9.18 26.99 1.56
N ARG A 123 -8.60 26.21 2.48
CA ARG A 123 -7.58 25.22 2.15
C ARG A 123 -8.13 24.10 1.27
N LEU A 124 -9.31 23.61 1.55
CA LEU A 124 -9.95 22.55 0.74
C LEU A 124 -10.30 23.05 -0.66
N ASP A 125 -10.88 24.27 -0.77
CA ASP A 125 -11.20 24.89 -2.06
C ASP A 125 -9.92 25.09 -2.89
N TRP A 126 -8.82 25.55 -2.25
CA TRP A 126 -7.52 25.69 -2.87
C TRP A 126 -6.95 24.33 -3.35
N GLU A 127 -7.05 23.25 -2.56
CA GLU A 127 -6.60 21.92 -2.96
C GLU A 127 -7.34 21.39 -4.20
N VAL A 128 -8.63 21.67 -4.31
CA VAL A 128 -9.40 21.32 -5.52
C VAL A 128 -8.97 22.15 -6.73
N GLU A 129 -8.70 23.44 -6.54
CA GLU A 129 -8.25 24.32 -7.63
C GLU A 129 -6.86 23.97 -8.13
N TYR A 130 -5.93 23.68 -7.20
CA TYR A 130 -4.52 23.39 -7.49
C TYR A 130 -4.19 21.90 -7.50
N ASP A 131 -5.20 21.04 -7.60
CA ASP A 131 -4.98 19.61 -7.79
C ASP A 131 -4.04 19.35 -8.98
N SER A 132 -3.00 18.55 -8.73
CA SER A 132 -1.92 18.34 -9.70
C SER A 132 -2.42 17.69 -10.99
N LEU A 133 -3.39 16.74 -10.91
CA LEU A 133 -3.96 16.09 -12.08
C LEU A 133 -4.80 17.07 -12.89
N ARG A 134 -5.61 17.88 -12.21
CA ARG A 134 -6.41 18.93 -12.85
C ARG A 134 -5.54 19.95 -13.57
N ARG A 135 -4.47 20.43 -12.91
CA ARG A 135 -3.53 21.41 -13.50
C ARG A 135 -2.74 20.81 -14.65
N PHE A 136 -2.37 19.54 -14.55
CA PHE A 136 -1.69 18.84 -15.65
C PHE A 136 -2.61 18.66 -16.86
N ARG A 137 -3.87 18.27 -16.66
CA ARG A 137 -4.88 18.23 -17.75
C ARG A 137 -4.98 19.61 -18.44
N GLN A 138 -5.13 20.69 -17.66
CA GLN A 138 -5.21 22.05 -18.21
C GLN A 138 -3.95 22.43 -19.01
N TYR A 139 -2.78 22.04 -18.53
CA TYR A 139 -1.51 22.23 -19.23
C TYR A 139 -1.50 21.49 -20.59
N LEU A 140 -1.86 20.23 -20.62
CA LEU A 140 -1.86 19.41 -21.83
C LEU A 140 -2.88 19.90 -22.87
N VAL A 141 -4.09 20.28 -22.44
CA VAL A 141 -5.11 20.87 -23.32
C VAL A 141 -4.63 22.20 -23.89
N LYS A 142 -4.07 23.08 -23.04
CA LYS A 142 -3.53 24.38 -23.48
C LYS A 142 -2.42 24.25 -24.54
N HIS A 143 -1.62 23.19 -24.45
CA HIS A 143 -0.52 22.93 -25.39
C HIS A 143 -0.93 22.04 -26.58
N GLY A 144 -2.23 21.70 -26.72
CA GLY A 144 -2.76 20.93 -27.84
C GLY A 144 -2.32 19.47 -27.88
N VAL A 145 -1.92 18.92 -26.74
CA VAL A 145 -1.52 17.50 -26.63
C VAL A 145 -2.73 16.59 -26.67
N ALA A 146 -3.83 16.99 -26.01
CA ALA A 146 -5.11 16.28 -26.02
C ALA A 146 -6.26 17.29 -25.83
N THR A 147 -7.50 16.87 -26.12
CA THR A 147 -8.71 17.66 -25.88
C THR A 147 -9.39 17.29 -24.56
N ASP A 148 -10.29 18.14 -24.06
CA ASP A 148 -11.07 17.84 -22.88
C ASP A 148 -11.96 16.61 -23.06
N GLU A 149 -12.54 16.40 -24.27
CA GLU A 149 -13.36 15.24 -24.61
C GLU A 149 -12.54 13.95 -24.55
N GLN A 150 -11.28 13.97 -24.99
CA GLN A 150 -10.40 12.81 -24.90
C GLN A 150 -10.09 12.46 -23.44
N PHE A 151 -9.83 13.46 -22.59
CA PHE A 151 -9.63 13.23 -21.15
C PHE A 151 -10.89 12.66 -20.48
N ASP A 152 -12.08 13.20 -20.80
CA ASP A 152 -13.34 12.69 -20.25
C ASP A 152 -13.58 11.22 -20.66
N GLN A 153 -13.24 10.87 -21.90
CA GLN A 153 -13.31 9.48 -22.37
C GLN A 153 -12.34 8.57 -21.59
N TRP A 154 -11.06 8.96 -21.46
CA TRP A 154 -10.06 8.18 -20.74
C TRP A 154 -10.43 8.00 -19.27
N GLU A 155 -10.88 9.06 -18.60
CA GLU A 155 -11.35 8.97 -17.22
C GLU A 155 -12.53 8.03 -17.03
N ALA A 156 -13.45 7.98 -18.00
CA ALA A 156 -14.58 7.05 -17.98
C ALA A 156 -14.12 5.60 -18.17
N GLU A 157 -13.21 5.35 -19.11
CA GLU A 157 -12.61 4.04 -19.36
C GLU A 157 -11.80 3.55 -18.15
N ASP A 158 -11.01 4.43 -17.55
CA ASP A 158 -10.21 4.13 -16.36
C ASP A 158 -11.09 3.77 -15.16
N LYS A 159 -12.19 4.51 -14.94
CA LYS A 159 -13.16 4.19 -13.88
C LYS A 159 -13.76 2.79 -14.05
N GLN A 160 -14.10 2.41 -15.29
CA GLN A 160 -14.60 1.06 -15.58
C GLN A 160 -13.53 0.00 -15.35
N THR A 161 -12.30 0.26 -15.78
CA THR A 161 -11.15 -0.65 -15.62
C THR A 161 -10.85 -0.89 -14.14
N VAL A 162 -10.79 0.18 -13.35
CA VAL A 162 -10.55 0.11 -11.90
C VAL A 162 -11.67 -0.65 -11.19
N GLU A 163 -12.94 -0.37 -11.53
CA GLU A 163 -14.08 -1.07 -10.91
C GLU A 163 -14.09 -2.57 -11.28
N GLN A 164 -13.75 -2.92 -12.51
CA GLN A 164 -13.63 -4.32 -12.91
C GLN A 164 -12.45 -5.01 -12.20
N ALA A 165 -11.32 -4.34 -12.10
CA ALA A 165 -10.16 -4.86 -11.37
C ALA A 165 -10.48 -5.09 -9.88
N ARG A 166 -11.20 -4.16 -9.25
CA ARG A 166 -11.68 -4.29 -7.87
C ARG A 166 -12.58 -5.51 -7.69
N LYS A 167 -13.56 -5.70 -8.58
CA LYS A 167 -14.46 -6.86 -8.55
C LYS A 167 -13.69 -8.17 -8.70
N ASN A 168 -12.83 -8.24 -9.71
CA ASN A 168 -12.03 -9.43 -9.99
C ASN A 168 -11.13 -9.79 -8.80
N ALA A 169 -10.49 -8.80 -8.19
CA ALA A 169 -9.64 -9.02 -7.01
C ALA A 169 -10.45 -9.51 -5.81
N TRP A 170 -11.63 -8.95 -5.58
CA TRP A 170 -12.51 -9.38 -4.51
C TRP A 170 -13.03 -10.81 -4.72
N GLU A 171 -13.45 -11.14 -5.93
CA GLU A 171 -13.87 -12.50 -6.29
C GLU A 171 -12.73 -13.49 -6.15
N ALA A 172 -11.55 -13.17 -6.65
CA ALA A 172 -10.36 -14.02 -6.50
C ALA A 172 -10.00 -14.27 -5.03
N PHE A 173 -10.19 -13.29 -4.17
CA PHE A 173 -10.01 -13.43 -2.72
C PHE A 173 -11.12 -14.29 -2.09
N GLN A 174 -12.38 -14.04 -2.45
CA GLN A 174 -13.54 -14.70 -1.80
C GLN A 174 -13.81 -16.12 -2.29
N ASN A 175 -13.58 -16.42 -3.57
CA ASN A 175 -13.96 -17.72 -4.15
C ASN A 175 -13.33 -18.92 -3.42
N PRO A 176 -12.03 -18.98 -3.15
CA PRO A 176 -11.42 -20.08 -2.40
C PRO A 176 -11.99 -20.23 -0.99
N ILE A 177 -12.38 -19.11 -0.36
CA ILE A 177 -12.98 -19.11 0.97
C ILE A 177 -14.41 -19.67 0.92
N LYS A 178 -15.20 -19.25 -0.07
CA LYS A 178 -16.57 -19.75 -0.30
C LYS A 178 -16.58 -21.26 -0.65
N GLU A 179 -15.62 -21.71 -1.44
CA GLU A 179 -15.43 -23.14 -1.73
C GLU A 179 -15.12 -23.94 -0.45
N SER A 180 -14.18 -23.45 0.36
CA SER A 180 -13.85 -24.05 1.65
C SER A 180 -15.06 -24.06 2.59
N ARG A 181 -15.84 -22.96 2.65
CA ARG A 181 -17.09 -22.90 3.42
C ARG A 181 -18.09 -23.95 2.97
N SER A 182 -18.30 -24.09 1.67
CA SER A 182 -19.23 -25.09 1.10
C SER A 182 -18.81 -26.51 1.47
N LYS A 183 -17.52 -26.80 1.41
CA LYS A 183 -16.97 -28.09 1.82
C LYS A 183 -17.19 -28.37 3.31
N VAL A 184 -16.93 -27.37 4.17
CA VAL A 184 -17.14 -27.51 5.63
C VAL A 184 -18.62 -27.63 5.97
N SER A 185 -19.51 -26.90 5.31
CA SER A 185 -20.97 -27.09 5.45
C SER A 185 -21.37 -28.49 5.13
N GLY A 186 -20.87 -29.11 4.04
CA GLY A 186 -21.11 -30.49 3.69
C GLY A 186 -20.62 -31.48 4.76
N LEU A 187 -19.41 -31.27 5.30
CA LEU A 187 -18.87 -32.11 6.38
C LEU A 187 -19.71 -32.03 7.66
N ILE A 188 -20.14 -30.81 8.06
CA ILE A 188 -20.99 -30.63 9.24
C ILE A 188 -22.37 -31.30 9.04
N LYS A 189 -22.96 -31.20 7.84
CA LYS A 189 -24.23 -31.89 7.51
C LYS A 189 -24.10 -33.42 7.60
N ASN A 190 -23.03 -33.97 7.06
CA ASN A 190 -22.78 -35.41 7.13
C ASN A 190 -22.58 -35.84 8.59
N LEU A 191 -21.84 -35.06 9.38
CA LEU A 191 -21.67 -35.33 10.80
C LEU A 191 -22.99 -35.22 11.56
N ALA A 192 -23.85 -34.25 11.28
CA ALA A 192 -25.18 -34.10 11.87
C ALA A 192 -26.14 -35.30 11.54
N ALA A 193 -26.02 -35.83 10.34
CA ALA A 193 -26.80 -37.03 9.96
C ALA A 193 -26.35 -38.27 10.72
N ARG A 194 -25.09 -38.35 11.15
CA ARG A 194 -24.53 -39.49 11.89
C ARG A 194 -24.71 -39.32 13.39
N GLU A 195 -24.49 -38.17 13.95
CA GLU A 195 -24.57 -37.84 15.37
C GLU A 195 -25.97 -37.28 15.70
N THR A 196 -26.97 -38.15 15.68
CA THR A 196 -28.40 -37.75 15.75
C THR A 196 -28.78 -37.05 17.05
N ASP A 197 -28.11 -37.37 18.16
CA ASP A 197 -28.27 -36.70 19.46
C ASP A 197 -27.77 -35.26 19.48
N LYS A 198 -26.89 -34.88 18.53
CA LYS A 198 -26.31 -33.53 18.38
C LYS A 198 -26.74 -32.87 17.08
N GLN A 199 -27.68 -33.47 16.37
CA GLN A 199 -28.09 -32.96 15.04
C GLN A 199 -28.55 -31.52 15.04
N LYS A 200 -29.31 -31.09 16.05
CA LYS A 200 -29.84 -29.73 16.15
C LYS A 200 -28.72 -28.71 16.30
N ASP A 201 -27.78 -28.98 17.21
CA ASP A 201 -26.68 -28.08 17.50
C ASP A 201 -25.71 -27.97 16.31
N LEU A 202 -25.45 -29.10 15.63
CA LEU A 202 -24.64 -29.10 14.39
C LEU A 202 -25.30 -28.32 13.25
N ALA A 203 -26.64 -28.47 13.10
CA ALA A 203 -27.40 -27.70 12.12
C ALA A 203 -27.40 -26.19 12.40
N GLU A 204 -27.39 -25.78 13.68
CA GLU A 204 -27.25 -24.40 14.08
C GLU A 204 -25.88 -23.85 13.73
N ILE A 205 -24.78 -24.58 13.99
CA ILE A 205 -23.42 -24.21 13.60
C ILE A 205 -23.33 -24.01 12.08
N GLU A 206 -23.88 -24.95 11.32
CA GLU A 206 -23.89 -24.89 9.84
C GLU A 206 -24.67 -23.68 9.33
N THR A 207 -25.90 -23.49 9.84
CA THR A 207 -26.76 -22.35 9.47
C THR A 207 -26.04 -21.01 9.72
N LYS A 208 -25.38 -20.89 10.87
CA LYS A 208 -24.61 -19.70 11.22
C LYS A 208 -23.44 -19.48 10.24
N LEU A 209 -22.71 -20.54 9.89
CA LEU A 209 -21.60 -20.46 8.96
C LEU A 209 -22.02 -20.01 7.56
N ILE A 210 -23.13 -20.55 7.03
CA ILE A 210 -23.58 -20.21 5.67
C ILE A 210 -24.25 -18.83 5.60
N SER A 211 -24.76 -18.30 6.72
CA SER A 211 -25.40 -16.99 6.76
C SER A 211 -24.40 -15.81 6.64
N ILE A 212 -23.10 -16.05 6.75
CA ILE A 212 -22.07 -15.02 6.62
C ILE A 212 -21.93 -14.66 5.14
N PRO A 213 -22.21 -13.41 4.72
CA PRO A 213 -22.18 -13.02 3.30
C PRO A 213 -20.75 -13.10 2.71
N ASP A 214 -19.77 -12.54 3.42
CA ASP A 214 -18.36 -12.49 3.05
C ASP A 214 -17.52 -13.19 4.13
N PRO A 215 -17.45 -14.54 4.08
CA PRO A 215 -16.75 -15.30 5.10
C PRO A 215 -15.24 -15.09 5.03
N LEU A 216 -14.60 -15.24 6.17
CA LEU A 216 -13.15 -15.34 6.30
C LEU A 216 -12.77 -16.77 6.69
N TYR A 217 -11.50 -17.14 6.51
CA TYR A 217 -11.01 -18.45 6.94
C TYR A 217 -11.18 -18.69 8.45
N ARG A 218 -11.15 -17.65 9.28
CA ARG A 218 -11.41 -17.74 10.71
C ARG A 218 -12.83 -18.25 11.01
N ASP A 219 -13.81 -17.79 10.23
CA ASP A 219 -15.22 -18.16 10.42
C ASP A 219 -15.43 -19.65 10.07
N ILE A 220 -14.74 -20.11 9.02
CA ILE A 220 -14.72 -21.52 8.61
C ILE A 220 -14.05 -22.39 9.67
N ALA A 221 -12.88 -21.96 10.15
CA ALA A 221 -12.12 -22.68 11.19
C ALA A 221 -12.90 -22.73 12.51
N GLU A 222 -13.60 -21.64 12.88
CA GLU A 222 -14.45 -21.58 14.07
C GLU A 222 -15.62 -22.57 13.97
N GLY A 223 -16.35 -22.57 12.84
CA GLY A 223 -17.46 -23.50 12.62
C GLY A 223 -17.01 -24.96 12.67
N LEU A 224 -15.89 -25.27 12.00
CA LEU A 224 -15.30 -26.60 11.97
C LEU A 224 -14.84 -27.05 13.37
N HIS A 225 -14.16 -26.18 14.10
CA HIS A 225 -13.71 -26.45 15.46
C HIS A 225 -14.89 -26.71 16.41
N LYS A 226 -15.94 -25.88 16.37
CA LYS A 226 -17.15 -26.09 17.19
C LYS A 226 -17.81 -27.41 16.91
N ALA A 227 -17.94 -27.81 15.65
CA ALA A 227 -18.51 -29.07 15.27
C ALA A 227 -17.68 -30.27 15.81
N LEU A 228 -16.34 -30.21 15.70
CA LEU A 228 -15.44 -31.23 16.22
C LEU A 228 -15.45 -31.32 17.74
N VAL A 229 -15.49 -30.18 18.45
CA VAL A 229 -15.57 -30.15 19.93
C VAL A 229 -16.92 -30.75 20.41
N LEU A 230 -18.01 -30.36 19.76
CA LEU A 230 -19.34 -30.85 20.08
C LEU A 230 -19.45 -32.37 19.94
N THR A 231 -18.76 -32.93 18.95
CA THR A 231 -18.76 -34.38 18.64
C THR A 231 -17.50 -35.11 19.14
N ALA A 232 -16.78 -34.52 20.10
CA ALA A 232 -15.58 -35.11 20.66
C ALA A 232 -15.89 -36.48 21.26
N GLY A 233 -15.04 -37.48 20.93
CA GLY A 233 -15.22 -38.86 21.34
C GLY A 233 -15.96 -39.74 20.33
N SER A 234 -16.49 -39.17 19.24
CA SER A 234 -17.02 -39.96 18.12
C SER A 234 -15.87 -40.70 17.42
N SER A 235 -16.17 -41.94 17.00
CA SER A 235 -15.29 -42.80 16.20
C SER A 235 -15.81 -42.95 14.76
N SER A 236 -16.85 -42.22 14.40
CA SER A 236 -17.49 -42.29 13.07
C SER A 236 -16.51 -41.86 11.95
N ASP A 237 -16.75 -42.38 10.76
CA ASP A 237 -15.92 -42.02 9.59
C ASP A 237 -16.15 -40.56 9.18
N GLU A 238 -17.35 -40.03 9.39
CA GLU A 238 -17.70 -38.64 9.17
C GLU A 238 -16.90 -37.73 10.11
N TRP A 239 -16.72 -38.11 11.38
CA TRP A 239 -15.87 -37.39 12.31
C TRP A 239 -14.40 -37.39 11.87
N LYS A 240 -13.88 -38.56 11.49
CA LYS A 240 -12.50 -38.71 11.00
C LYS A 240 -12.24 -37.87 9.76
N GLN A 241 -13.18 -37.83 8.81
CA GLN A 241 -13.09 -36.99 7.61
C GLN A 241 -13.08 -35.50 7.96
N THR A 242 -13.96 -35.09 8.87
CA THR A 242 -14.04 -33.68 9.34
C THR A 242 -12.76 -33.26 10.04
N PHE A 243 -12.22 -34.11 10.91
CA PHE A 243 -10.96 -33.86 11.61
C PHE A 243 -9.75 -33.85 10.66
N ALA A 244 -9.72 -34.76 9.68
CA ALA A 244 -8.66 -34.78 8.67
C ALA A 244 -8.66 -33.47 7.84
N TYR A 245 -9.84 -32.96 7.50
CA TYR A 245 -9.96 -31.67 6.79
C TYR A 245 -9.52 -30.47 7.67
N ASP A 246 -9.85 -30.45 8.96
CA ASP A 246 -9.36 -29.43 9.90
C ASP A 246 -7.81 -29.42 9.95
N LYS A 247 -7.20 -30.61 10.06
CA LYS A 247 -5.74 -30.74 10.03
C LYS A 247 -5.13 -30.22 8.73
N GLN A 248 -5.73 -30.58 7.59
CA GLN A 248 -5.26 -30.14 6.28
C GLN A 248 -5.38 -28.62 6.15
N LEU A 249 -6.54 -28.05 6.48
CA LEU A 249 -6.77 -26.60 6.42
C LEU A 249 -5.76 -25.82 7.26
N ARG A 250 -5.49 -26.28 8.48
CA ARG A 250 -4.49 -25.67 9.37
C ARG A 250 -3.08 -25.77 8.79
N SER A 251 -2.71 -26.95 8.28
CA SER A 251 -1.40 -27.15 7.65
C SER A 251 -1.19 -26.25 6.45
N ASP A 252 -2.17 -26.16 5.56
CA ASP A 252 -2.11 -25.33 4.36
C ASP A 252 -2.00 -23.83 4.71
N LYS A 253 -2.74 -23.38 5.73
CA LYS A 253 -2.68 -22.00 6.19
C LYS A 253 -1.36 -21.68 6.88
N THR A 254 -0.85 -22.57 7.72
CA THR A 254 0.48 -22.41 8.33
C THR A 254 1.54 -22.30 7.24
N ALA A 255 1.57 -23.23 6.29
CA ALA A 255 2.53 -23.18 5.18
C ALA A 255 2.39 -21.92 4.31
N TYR A 256 1.16 -21.42 4.12
CA TYR A 256 0.92 -20.17 3.39
C TYR A 256 1.48 -18.96 4.12
N TYR A 257 1.29 -18.84 5.42
CA TYR A 257 1.75 -17.70 6.20
C TYR A 257 3.25 -17.78 6.53
N ASP A 258 3.79 -18.98 6.78
CA ASP A 258 5.22 -19.18 7.09
C ASP A 258 6.14 -18.69 5.97
N LYS A 259 5.70 -18.74 4.72
CA LYS A 259 6.51 -18.24 3.59
C LYS A 259 6.78 -16.72 3.63
N PHE A 260 6.02 -15.96 4.42
CA PHE A 260 6.26 -14.53 4.61
C PHE A 260 7.24 -14.22 5.74
N PHE A 261 7.65 -15.21 6.53
CA PHE A 261 8.70 -15.06 7.55
C PHE A 261 10.06 -15.30 6.91
N LEU A 262 10.90 -14.26 6.92
CA LEU A 262 12.22 -14.29 6.28
C LEU A 262 13.12 -15.42 6.80
N SER A 263 12.99 -15.82 8.05
CA SER A 263 13.78 -16.86 8.69
C SER A 263 13.53 -18.28 8.17
N SER A 264 12.35 -18.54 7.58
CA SER A 264 11.94 -19.85 7.07
C SER A 264 11.84 -19.89 5.53
N SER A 265 11.95 -18.77 4.86
CA SER A 265 11.82 -18.68 3.40
C SER A 265 13.07 -19.13 2.68
N LYS A 266 12.96 -20.14 1.81
CA LYS A 266 14.03 -20.51 0.86
C LYS A 266 14.28 -19.43 -0.21
N HIS A 267 13.38 -18.46 -0.34
CA HIS A 267 13.46 -17.34 -1.28
C HIS A 267 13.77 -16.01 -0.59
N SER A 268 14.32 -16.05 0.60
CA SER A 268 14.78 -14.82 1.28
C SER A 268 15.81 -14.09 0.42
N PRO A 269 15.65 -12.78 0.18
CA PRO A 269 16.67 -11.99 -0.52
C PRO A 269 18.07 -12.08 0.12
N LEU A 270 18.11 -12.39 1.42
CA LEU A 270 19.37 -12.58 2.15
C LEU A 270 20.09 -13.89 1.81
N LEU A 271 19.37 -14.84 1.20
CA LEU A 271 19.94 -16.13 0.76
C LEU A 271 20.29 -16.13 -0.73
N GLU A 272 19.86 -15.13 -1.49
CA GLU A 272 20.28 -14.96 -2.88
C GLU A 272 21.74 -14.52 -2.91
N LYS A 273 22.53 -15.17 -3.75
CA LYS A 273 23.91 -14.72 -3.96
C LYS A 273 23.86 -13.30 -4.51
N GLY A 274 24.47 -12.37 -3.79
CA GLY A 274 24.55 -10.98 -4.22
C GLY A 274 25.05 -10.89 -5.66
N VAL A 275 24.46 -10.02 -6.45
CA VAL A 275 24.97 -9.68 -7.78
C VAL A 275 26.38 -9.08 -7.55
N PRO A 276 27.42 -9.59 -8.20
CA PRO A 276 28.74 -8.98 -8.08
C PRO A 276 28.64 -7.51 -8.47
N ALA A 277 29.16 -6.63 -7.64
CA ALA A 277 29.32 -5.24 -8.01
C ALA A 277 30.23 -5.19 -9.26
N GLN A 278 29.72 -4.62 -10.33
CA GLN A 278 30.48 -4.33 -11.54
C GLN A 278 31.42 -3.15 -11.32
#